data_5f96e6c51027fd65eda6a995194e38ef
#
_entry.id   5f96e6c51027fd65eda6a995194e38ef
#
_cell.length_a   1.000
_cell.length_b   1.000
_cell.length_c   1.000
_cell.angle_alpha   90.00
_cell.angle_beta   90.00
_cell.angle_gamma   90.00
#
_symmetry.space_group_name_H-M   'P 1'
#
loop_
_entity.id
_entity.type
_entity.pdbx_description
1 polymer ?
#
loop_
_entity_poly.entity_id
_entity_poly.type
_entity_poly.pdbx_seq_one_letter_code
_entity_poly.pdbx_strand_id
1 'polypeptide(L)'
;VDLKDYWAIAEADIEIQNPVTDRKLRLLDDYCDIRDGLRVLDVGCGKAWLMRQWADRYAIEGTGLELNPAFLDFARRRRPGRGRIDYVEGPAEDFVAEPNSYDVVLCLGATFALGGFVQAVEWMVAATRPGGAVVVGDLTLKHRPAVNTHQHLPLDAIESLGVVQRHGAEVSAMISASDADFERYASHHRHATLRWARQHPDHPDRDEVLDKSRDGWDYYLRTIRPMLGWTVLVGLKD
;
A
#
# COMPACT_ATOMS: atom_id res chain seq x y z
N VAL A 1 -19.39 -13.12 2.05
CA VAL A 1 -18.68 -12.07 2.83
C VAL A 1 -18.30 -10.91 1.91
N ASP A 2 -18.52 -9.68 2.36
CA ASP A 2 -18.04 -8.49 1.68
C ASP A 2 -16.49 -8.49 1.63
N LEU A 3 -15.93 -7.88 0.58
CA LEU A 3 -14.48 -7.82 0.40
C LEU A 3 -13.79 -7.05 1.53
N LYS A 4 -14.42 -5.99 2.05
CA LYS A 4 -13.90 -5.21 3.19
C LYS A 4 -13.87 -6.05 4.47
N ASP A 5 -14.92 -6.83 4.73
CA ASP A 5 -15.00 -7.72 5.89
C ASP A 5 -13.98 -8.84 5.81
N TYR A 6 -13.80 -9.42 4.61
CA TYR A 6 -12.75 -10.41 4.38
C TYR A 6 -11.35 -9.85 4.71
N TRP A 7 -11.03 -8.66 4.21
CA TRP A 7 -9.72 -8.06 4.48
C TRP A 7 -9.56 -7.64 5.94
N ALA A 8 -10.64 -7.19 6.61
CA ALA A 8 -10.61 -6.93 8.04
C ALA A 8 -10.25 -8.18 8.86
N ILE A 9 -10.69 -9.37 8.41
CA ILE A 9 -10.34 -10.66 9.02
C ILE A 9 -8.89 -11.05 8.66
N ALA A 10 -8.54 -11.03 7.38
CA ALA A 10 -7.26 -11.52 6.89
C ALA A 10 -6.08 -10.70 7.41
N GLU A 11 -6.28 -9.42 7.63
CA GLU A 11 -5.25 -8.48 8.09
C GLU A 11 -5.41 -8.07 9.57
N ALA A 12 -6.25 -8.77 10.33
CA ALA A 12 -6.54 -8.42 11.73
C ALA A 12 -5.26 -8.26 12.57
N ASP A 13 -4.26 -9.12 12.36
CA ASP A 13 -3.06 -9.23 13.18
C ASP A 13 -1.86 -8.45 12.67
N ILE A 14 -1.96 -7.78 11.54
CA ILE A 14 -0.86 -7.00 10.96
C ILE A 14 -1.20 -5.52 10.91
N GLU A 15 -0.20 -4.67 11.13
CA GLU A 15 -0.34 -3.22 11.01
C GLU A 15 0.20 -2.72 9.66
N ILE A 16 1.19 -3.39 9.09
CA ILE A 16 1.75 -3.10 7.75
C ILE A 16 1.02 -3.98 6.74
N GLN A 17 0.19 -3.36 5.92
CA GLN A 17 -0.70 -4.04 4.98
C GLN A 17 -0.09 -4.17 3.57
N ASN A 18 1.18 -4.47 3.52
CA ASN A 18 1.95 -4.81 2.33
C ASN A 18 3.11 -5.75 2.70
N PRO A 19 3.76 -6.41 1.74
CA PRO A 19 4.81 -7.39 2.06
C PRO A 19 6.12 -6.78 2.55
N VAL A 20 6.33 -5.46 2.46
CA VAL A 20 7.56 -4.82 2.90
C VAL A 20 7.67 -4.82 4.44
N THR A 21 8.85 -5.08 4.98
CA THR A 21 9.07 -5.06 6.44
C THR A 21 9.15 -3.62 6.98
N ASP A 22 8.88 -3.48 8.30
CA ASP A 22 9.04 -2.21 9.00
C ASP A 22 10.44 -1.61 8.84
N ARG A 23 11.48 -2.45 8.95
CA ARG A 23 12.88 -2.02 8.75
C ARG A 23 13.10 -1.43 7.36
N LYS A 24 12.51 -2.02 6.31
CA LYS A 24 12.63 -1.52 4.94
C LYS A 24 11.81 -0.25 4.73
N LEU A 25 10.58 -0.19 5.26
CA LEU A 25 9.74 1.01 5.15
C LEU A 25 10.34 2.23 5.87
N ARG A 26 11.10 2.02 6.97
CA ARG A 26 11.82 3.11 7.65
C ARG A 26 12.90 3.78 6.81
N LEU A 27 13.38 3.15 5.74
CA LEU A 27 14.28 3.81 4.78
C LEU A 27 13.62 4.99 4.07
N LEU A 28 12.29 5.02 4.03
CA LEU A 28 11.53 6.15 3.47
C LEU A 28 11.69 7.43 4.30
N ASP A 29 12.08 7.33 5.57
CA ASP A 29 12.38 8.50 6.40
C ASP A 29 13.49 9.35 5.76
N ASP A 30 14.56 8.67 5.31
CA ASP A 30 15.72 9.32 4.68
C ASP A 30 15.43 9.64 3.20
N TYR A 31 14.80 8.71 2.47
CA TYR A 31 14.55 8.89 1.04
C TYR A 31 13.54 10.00 0.72
N CYS A 32 12.64 10.31 1.66
CA CYS A 32 11.66 11.39 1.53
C CYS A 32 12.00 12.61 2.39
N ASP A 33 13.18 12.64 3.03
CA ASP A 33 13.63 13.73 3.91
C ASP A 33 12.54 14.15 4.93
N ILE A 34 12.02 13.13 5.67
CA ILE A 34 10.90 13.34 6.60
C ILE A 34 11.33 14.20 7.79
N ARG A 35 10.61 15.32 8.00
CA ARG A 35 10.89 16.32 9.05
C ARG A 35 9.61 17.01 9.50
N ASP A 36 9.75 17.87 10.48
CA ASP A 36 8.66 18.72 10.98
C ASP A 36 8.08 19.63 9.86
N GLY A 37 6.79 19.85 9.90
CA GLY A 37 6.06 20.76 9.02
C GLY A 37 5.67 20.20 7.65
N LEU A 38 5.98 18.93 7.35
CA LEU A 38 5.58 18.34 6.07
C LEU A 38 4.09 18.00 6.03
N ARG A 39 3.49 18.21 4.86
CA ARG A 39 2.14 17.74 4.50
C ARG A 39 2.25 16.43 3.76
N VAL A 40 1.64 15.38 4.29
CA VAL A 40 1.71 14.01 3.77
C VAL A 40 0.32 13.52 3.38
N LEU A 41 0.20 12.94 2.19
CA LEU A 41 -1.01 12.27 1.72
C LEU A 41 -0.73 10.77 1.52
N ASP A 42 -1.57 9.91 2.08
CA ASP A 42 -1.45 8.44 1.94
C ASP A 42 -2.75 7.87 1.36
N VAL A 43 -2.68 7.40 0.13
CA VAL A 43 -3.82 6.85 -0.62
C VAL A 43 -3.91 5.35 -0.39
N GLY A 44 -5.06 4.90 0.13
CA GLY A 44 -5.23 3.54 0.62
C GLY A 44 -4.36 3.28 1.85
N CYS A 45 -4.44 4.20 2.81
CA CYS A 45 -3.53 4.21 3.98
C CYS A 45 -3.70 2.98 4.89
N GLY A 46 -4.78 2.23 4.75
CA GLY A 46 -5.09 1.08 5.59
C GLY A 46 -5.12 1.47 7.07
N LYS A 47 -4.32 0.78 7.88
CA LYS A 47 -4.11 1.11 9.30
C LYS A 47 -3.13 2.28 9.52
N ALA A 48 -2.69 2.94 8.45
CA ALA A 48 -1.81 4.11 8.43
C ALA A 48 -0.49 3.93 9.22
N TRP A 49 0.09 2.71 9.19
CA TRP A 49 1.25 2.41 10.02
C TRP A 49 2.40 3.39 9.79
N LEU A 50 2.80 3.61 8.54
CA LEU A 50 3.96 4.46 8.19
C LEU A 50 3.71 5.92 8.59
N MET A 51 2.57 6.47 8.23
CA MET A 51 2.20 7.85 8.55
C MET A 51 2.10 8.07 10.06
N ARG A 52 1.59 7.08 10.83
CA ARG A 52 1.60 7.14 12.30
C ARG A 52 3.02 7.13 12.88
N GLN A 53 3.95 6.31 12.31
CA GLN A 53 5.35 6.31 12.73
C GLN A 53 6.01 7.68 12.50
N TRP A 54 5.67 8.36 11.40
CA TRP A 54 6.16 9.70 11.14
C TRP A 54 5.54 10.74 12.08
N ALA A 55 4.23 10.69 12.28
CA ALA A 55 3.54 11.63 13.17
C ALA A 55 3.87 11.44 14.67
N ASP A 56 4.38 10.28 15.07
CA ASP A 56 4.91 10.08 16.42
C ASP A 56 6.25 10.79 16.63
N ARG A 57 7.07 10.91 15.57
CA ARG A 57 8.43 11.48 15.65
C ARG A 57 8.53 12.92 15.14
N TYR A 58 7.69 13.28 14.20
CA TYR A 58 7.72 14.58 13.52
C TYR A 58 6.36 15.27 13.59
N ALA A 59 6.36 16.60 13.61
CA ALA A 59 5.17 17.43 13.55
C ALA A 59 4.65 17.54 12.10
N ILE A 60 4.27 16.40 11.48
CA ILE A 60 3.68 16.38 10.15
C ILE A 60 2.17 16.63 10.19
N GLU A 61 1.63 17.08 9.05
CA GLU A 61 0.19 17.12 8.78
C GLU A 61 -0.16 16.03 7.77
N GLY A 62 -0.71 14.90 8.26
CA GLY A 62 -1.08 13.75 7.45
C GLY A 62 -2.54 13.78 7.03
N THR A 63 -2.82 13.33 5.80
CA THR A 63 -4.16 12.97 5.33
C THR A 63 -4.12 11.53 4.85
N GLY A 64 -4.93 10.65 5.44
CA GLY A 64 -5.03 9.25 5.05
C GLY A 64 -6.38 8.95 4.42
N LEU A 65 -6.38 8.42 3.20
CA LEU A 65 -7.59 7.99 2.50
C LEU A 65 -7.72 6.47 2.61
N GLU A 66 -8.87 5.99 3.05
CA GLU A 66 -9.12 4.55 3.18
C GLU A 66 -10.60 4.22 3.03
N LEU A 67 -10.90 3.13 2.32
CA LEU A 67 -12.26 2.68 2.06
C LEU A 67 -12.81 1.78 3.18
N ASN A 68 -11.93 1.07 3.90
CA ASN A 68 -12.32 0.12 4.93
C ASN A 68 -12.42 0.81 6.31
N PRO A 69 -13.64 0.98 6.86
CA PRO A 69 -13.82 1.65 8.15
C PRO A 69 -13.12 0.91 9.30
N ALA A 70 -13.01 -0.43 9.25
CA ALA A 70 -12.34 -1.20 10.30
C ALA A 70 -10.84 -0.87 10.41
N PHE A 71 -10.20 -0.54 9.29
CA PHE A 71 -8.80 -0.11 9.28
C PHE A 71 -8.65 1.30 9.84
N LEU A 72 -9.56 2.22 9.47
CA LEU A 72 -9.56 3.57 10.02
C LEU A 72 -9.86 3.58 11.53
N ASP A 73 -10.77 2.75 11.99
CA ASP A 73 -11.05 2.60 13.43
C ASP A 73 -9.82 2.12 14.20
N PHE A 74 -9.04 1.21 13.61
CA PHE A 74 -7.76 0.80 14.18
C PHE A 74 -6.77 1.97 14.23
N ALA A 75 -6.62 2.72 13.13
CA ALA A 75 -5.71 3.84 13.02
C ALA A 75 -6.05 4.97 14.02
N ARG A 76 -7.33 5.31 14.17
CA ARG A 76 -7.85 6.37 15.06
C ARG A 76 -7.64 6.09 16.56
N ARG A 77 -7.51 4.81 16.97
CA ARG A 77 -7.31 4.44 18.39
C ARG A 77 -5.99 4.96 18.96
N ARG A 78 -5.02 5.27 18.12
CA ARG A 78 -3.70 5.74 18.52
C ARG A 78 -3.51 7.19 18.09
N ARG A 79 -3.47 8.10 19.06
CA ARG A 79 -3.16 9.52 18.78
C ARG A 79 -1.66 9.65 18.52
N PRO A 80 -1.26 10.37 17.46
CA PRO A 80 0.14 10.67 17.21
C PRO A 80 0.76 11.51 18.33
N GLY A 81 2.08 11.32 18.54
CA GLY A 81 2.81 12.02 19.59
C GLY A 81 3.11 13.48 19.27
N ARG A 82 3.40 13.82 18.01
CA ARG A 82 3.82 15.17 17.60
C ARG A 82 3.04 15.75 16.42
N GLY A 83 2.76 14.94 15.41
CA GLY A 83 2.02 15.35 14.23
C GLY A 83 0.50 15.21 14.38
N ARG A 84 -0.21 15.52 13.30
CA ARG A 84 -1.66 15.32 13.17
C ARG A 84 -1.96 14.48 11.95
N ILE A 85 -2.94 13.59 12.04
CA ILE A 85 -3.44 12.80 10.92
C ILE A 85 -4.96 12.94 10.86
N ASP A 86 -5.44 13.40 9.72
CA ASP A 86 -6.85 13.43 9.38
C ASP A 86 -7.17 12.23 8.48
N TYR A 87 -8.20 11.46 8.83
CA TYR A 87 -8.60 10.27 8.09
C TYR A 87 -9.89 10.53 7.34
N VAL A 88 -9.85 10.30 6.01
CA VAL A 88 -10.99 10.41 5.11
C VAL A 88 -11.43 9.01 4.71
N GLU A 89 -12.67 8.65 5.07
CA GLU A 89 -13.29 7.39 4.71
C GLU A 89 -14.02 7.53 3.37
N GLY A 90 -13.69 6.69 2.42
CA GLY A 90 -14.33 6.68 1.11
C GLY A 90 -13.42 6.22 -0.02
N PRO A 91 -13.98 6.12 -1.24
CA PRO A 91 -13.20 5.81 -2.44
C PRO A 91 -12.14 6.88 -2.70
N ALA A 92 -10.93 6.46 -3.04
CA ALA A 92 -9.84 7.41 -3.33
C ALA A 92 -10.12 8.27 -4.57
N GLU A 93 -10.90 7.75 -5.52
CA GLU A 93 -11.31 8.45 -6.75
C GLU A 93 -12.21 9.67 -6.47
N ASP A 94 -12.91 9.69 -5.32
CA ASP A 94 -13.76 10.81 -4.92
C ASP A 94 -12.97 11.93 -4.23
N PHE A 95 -11.71 11.68 -3.87
CA PHE A 95 -10.88 12.67 -3.19
C PHE A 95 -10.19 13.60 -4.20
N VAL A 96 -10.47 14.87 -4.09
CA VAL A 96 -9.84 15.91 -4.92
C VAL A 96 -8.64 16.48 -4.16
N ALA A 97 -7.43 16.06 -4.54
CA ALA A 97 -6.21 16.67 -4.04
C ALA A 97 -5.95 17.98 -4.80
N GLU A 98 -5.66 19.06 -4.05
CA GLU A 98 -5.20 20.28 -4.70
C GLU A 98 -3.81 20.06 -5.32
N PRO A 99 -3.58 20.51 -6.56
CA PRO A 99 -2.28 20.34 -7.20
C PRO A 99 -1.14 20.99 -6.40
N ASN A 100 0.02 20.35 -6.39
CA ASN A 100 1.23 20.84 -5.74
C ASN A 100 1.08 21.18 -4.25
N SER A 101 0.21 20.47 -3.52
CA SER A 101 -0.11 20.83 -2.14
C SER A 101 0.51 19.92 -1.07
N TYR A 102 1.08 18.79 -1.46
CA TYR A 102 1.70 17.84 -0.52
C TYR A 102 3.22 17.75 -0.72
N ASP A 103 3.93 17.59 0.38
CA ASP A 103 5.39 17.36 0.37
C ASP A 103 5.71 15.90 0.02
N VAL A 104 4.88 14.96 0.51
CA VAL A 104 5.01 13.53 0.25
C VAL A 104 3.64 12.95 -0.06
N VAL A 105 3.54 12.23 -1.18
CA VAL A 105 2.33 11.49 -1.56
C VAL A 105 2.65 10.01 -1.63
N LEU A 106 1.93 9.19 -0.86
CA LEU A 106 2.10 7.75 -0.75
C LEU A 106 0.93 7.01 -1.41
N CYS A 107 1.21 5.87 -2.06
CA CYS A 107 0.24 4.84 -2.41
C CYS A 107 0.94 3.48 -2.39
N LEU A 108 0.74 2.70 -1.33
CA LEU A 108 1.45 1.45 -1.09
C LEU A 108 0.50 0.24 -1.16
N GLY A 109 0.16 -0.19 -2.39
CA GLY A 109 -0.72 -1.34 -2.63
C GLY A 109 -2.17 -1.00 -2.94
N ALA A 110 -2.45 0.25 -3.27
CA ALA A 110 -3.80 0.71 -3.59
C ALA A 110 -3.89 1.46 -4.93
N THR A 111 -2.94 1.23 -5.87
CA THR A 111 -2.95 1.93 -7.16
C THR A 111 -4.22 1.64 -7.96
N PHE A 112 -4.83 0.46 -7.76
CA PHE A 112 -6.11 0.09 -8.38
C PHE A 112 -7.25 1.06 -8.01
N ALA A 113 -7.20 1.70 -6.84
CA ALA A 113 -8.21 2.66 -6.39
C ALA A 113 -8.16 4.00 -7.16
N LEU A 114 -7.09 4.22 -7.94
CA LEU A 114 -6.90 5.36 -8.82
C LEU A 114 -6.85 4.96 -10.30
N GLY A 115 -7.36 3.79 -10.67
CA GLY A 115 -7.41 3.31 -12.05
C GLY A 115 -6.18 2.52 -12.52
N GLY A 116 -5.26 2.18 -11.61
CA GLY A 116 -4.05 1.40 -11.88
C GLY A 116 -2.77 2.21 -11.72
N PHE A 117 -1.64 1.54 -11.91
CA PHE A 117 -0.32 2.10 -11.60
C PHE A 117 -0.02 3.42 -12.34
N VAL A 118 -0.31 3.50 -13.64
CA VAL A 118 -0.01 4.69 -14.46
C VAL A 118 -0.84 5.88 -14.02
N GLN A 119 -2.15 5.70 -13.88
CA GLN A 119 -3.10 6.74 -13.44
C GLN A 119 -2.81 7.18 -12.00
N ALA A 120 -2.45 6.24 -11.13
CA ALA A 120 -2.05 6.56 -9.77
C ALA A 120 -0.80 7.45 -9.73
N VAL A 121 0.23 7.12 -10.49
CA VAL A 121 1.46 7.94 -10.57
C VAL A 121 1.16 9.33 -11.12
N GLU A 122 0.37 9.44 -12.18
CA GLU A 122 -0.05 10.74 -12.75
C GLU A 122 -0.73 11.61 -11.69
N TRP A 123 -1.72 11.03 -11.00
CA TRP A 123 -2.46 11.73 -9.96
C TRP A 123 -1.58 12.12 -8.77
N MET A 124 -0.70 11.22 -8.31
CA MET A 124 0.21 11.47 -7.20
C MET A 124 1.21 12.58 -7.51
N VAL A 125 1.81 12.56 -8.71
CA VAL A 125 2.73 13.61 -9.16
C VAL A 125 2.02 14.96 -9.24
N ALA A 126 0.77 15.01 -9.72
CA ALA A 126 0.00 16.25 -9.75
C ALA A 126 -0.27 16.83 -8.35
N ALA A 127 -0.54 15.99 -7.36
CA ALA A 127 -0.77 16.39 -5.98
C ALA A 127 0.52 16.80 -5.24
N THR A 128 1.67 16.25 -5.64
CA THR A 128 2.98 16.51 -5.03
C THR A 128 3.51 17.90 -5.49
N ARG A 129 4.04 18.70 -4.57
CA ARG A 129 4.68 19.97 -4.90
C ARG A 129 6.05 19.76 -5.57
N PRO A 130 6.58 20.74 -6.32
CA PRO A 130 7.99 20.73 -6.74
C PRO A 130 8.93 20.54 -5.54
N GLY A 131 9.94 19.71 -5.69
CA GLY A 131 10.85 19.30 -4.62
C GLY A 131 10.24 18.33 -3.60
N GLY A 132 9.04 17.82 -3.83
CA GLY A 132 8.38 16.81 -3.01
C GLY A 132 8.65 15.38 -3.49
N ALA A 133 8.19 14.39 -2.73
CA ALA A 133 8.39 12.99 -3.00
C ALA A 133 7.07 12.25 -3.33
N VAL A 134 7.12 11.41 -4.36
CA VAL A 134 6.07 10.43 -4.72
C VAL A 134 6.56 9.05 -4.32
N VAL A 135 5.79 8.31 -3.53
CA VAL A 135 6.14 6.96 -3.08
C VAL A 135 5.06 6.00 -3.53
N VAL A 136 5.33 5.24 -4.57
CA VAL A 136 4.38 4.27 -5.12
C VAL A 136 4.90 2.85 -4.96
N GLY A 137 4.07 1.97 -4.40
CA GLY A 137 4.39 0.55 -4.20
C GLY A 137 3.29 -0.35 -4.73
N ASP A 138 3.66 -1.34 -5.55
CA ASP A 138 2.72 -2.31 -6.10
C ASP A 138 3.42 -3.61 -6.51
N LEU A 139 2.63 -4.56 -6.99
CA LEU A 139 3.12 -5.78 -7.62
C LEU A 139 3.96 -5.44 -8.86
N THR A 140 5.09 -6.10 -8.99
CA THR A 140 5.99 -5.98 -10.15
C THR A 140 6.32 -7.36 -10.72
N LEU A 141 6.44 -7.45 -12.04
CA LEU A 141 6.93 -8.68 -12.68
C LEU A 141 8.40 -8.90 -12.32
N LYS A 142 8.74 -10.11 -11.86
CA LYS A 142 10.14 -10.56 -11.70
C LYS A 142 10.76 -10.90 -13.05
N HIS A 143 10.01 -11.59 -13.88
CA HIS A 143 10.42 -12.02 -15.22
C HIS A 143 9.24 -11.98 -16.17
N ARG A 144 9.45 -11.49 -17.39
CA ARG A 144 8.43 -11.57 -18.44
C ARG A 144 8.28 -13.02 -18.91
N PRO A 145 7.05 -13.54 -19.01
CA PRO A 145 6.83 -14.85 -19.60
C PRO A 145 7.23 -14.82 -21.09
N ALA A 146 7.86 -15.91 -21.54
CA ALA A 146 8.30 -16.05 -22.95
C ALA A 146 7.14 -16.07 -23.97
N VAL A 147 5.94 -16.34 -23.52
CA VAL A 147 4.72 -16.38 -24.36
C VAL A 147 3.85 -15.18 -24.00
N ASN A 148 3.43 -14.43 -25.00
CA ASN A 148 2.52 -13.31 -24.85
C ASN A 148 1.14 -13.84 -24.41
N THR A 149 0.93 -13.93 -23.11
CA THR A 149 -0.37 -14.24 -22.56
C THR A 149 -1.20 -12.96 -22.62
N HIS A 150 -2.41 -13.00 -23.17
CA HIS A 150 -3.35 -11.87 -23.25
C HIS A 150 -3.85 -11.38 -21.86
N GLN A 151 -3.11 -11.63 -20.78
CA GLN A 151 -3.40 -11.16 -19.46
C GLN A 151 -2.77 -9.78 -19.23
N HIS A 152 -3.50 -8.90 -18.57
CA HIS A 152 -2.96 -7.64 -18.06
C HIS A 152 -1.99 -7.96 -16.90
N LEU A 153 -0.72 -8.14 -17.26
CA LEU A 153 0.34 -8.37 -16.28
C LEU A 153 0.76 -7.04 -15.65
N PRO A 154 1.20 -7.04 -14.38
CA PRO A 154 1.86 -5.88 -13.78
C PRO A 154 3.08 -5.45 -14.61
N LEU A 155 3.47 -4.20 -14.45
CA LEU A 155 4.72 -3.69 -15.02
C LEU A 155 5.92 -4.35 -14.35
N ASP A 156 7.03 -4.49 -15.06
CA ASP A 156 8.31 -4.80 -14.42
C ASP A 156 8.91 -3.54 -13.76
N ALA A 157 10.02 -3.70 -13.05
CA ALA A 157 10.64 -2.60 -12.31
C ALA A 157 11.12 -1.47 -13.25
N ILE A 158 11.62 -1.80 -14.45
CA ILE A 158 12.10 -0.81 -15.44
C ILE A 158 10.94 -0.03 -16.02
N GLU A 159 9.86 -0.71 -16.36
CA GLU A 159 8.64 -0.06 -16.88
C GLU A 159 8.00 0.84 -15.82
N SER A 160 7.91 0.36 -14.57
CA SER A 160 7.38 1.12 -13.43
C SER A 160 8.20 2.41 -13.19
N LEU A 161 9.54 2.29 -13.20
CA LEU A 161 10.45 3.42 -13.11
C LEU A 161 10.21 4.40 -14.27
N GLY A 162 10.11 3.91 -15.51
CA GLY A 162 9.84 4.72 -16.68
C GLY A 162 8.49 5.45 -16.62
N VAL A 163 7.47 4.87 -15.95
CA VAL A 163 6.19 5.56 -15.72
C VAL A 163 6.41 6.75 -14.78
N VAL A 164 7.08 6.58 -13.65
CA VAL A 164 7.33 7.67 -12.69
C VAL A 164 8.10 8.82 -13.36
N GLN A 165 9.15 8.50 -14.12
CA GLN A 165 9.96 9.51 -14.81
C GLN A 165 9.18 10.28 -15.87
N ARG A 166 8.39 9.59 -16.71
CA ARG A 166 7.57 10.24 -17.74
C ARG A 166 6.53 11.20 -17.18
N HIS A 167 6.09 11.00 -15.95
CA HIS A 167 5.14 11.90 -15.26
C HIS A 167 5.83 13.04 -14.48
N GLY A 168 7.16 13.16 -14.54
CA GLY A 168 7.88 14.33 -14.01
C GLY A 168 8.41 14.14 -12.58
N ALA A 169 8.75 12.92 -12.20
CA ALA A 169 9.46 12.65 -10.96
C ALA A 169 10.67 11.73 -11.22
N GLU A 170 11.87 12.17 -10.85
CA GLU A 170 13.08 11.36 -11.00
C GLU A 170 13.17 10.30 -9.89
N VAL A 171 13.32 9.04 -10.27
CA VAL A 171 13.38 7.93 -9.29
C VAL A 171 14.71 7.94 -8.56
N SER A 172 14.69 8.25 -7.28
CA SER A 172 15.87 8.36 -6.40
C SER A 172 16.17 7.09 -5.63
N ALA A 173 15.15 6.26 -5.36
CA ALA A 173 15.30 5.03 -4.57
C ALA A 173 14.27 3.96 -4.92
N MET A 174 14.63 2.70 -4.63
CA MET A 174 13.78 1.54 -4.79
C MET A 174 13.90 0.63 -3.56
N ILE A 175 12.76 0.15 -3.07
CA ILE A 175 12.68 -0.82 -1.97
C ILE A 175 11.89 -2.02 -2.47
N SER A 176 12.46 -3.22 -2.44
CA SER A 176 11.76 -4.44 -2.83
C SER A 176 11.54 -5.37 -1.64
N ALA A 177 10.37 -5.99 -1.59
CA ALA A 177 10.14 -7.12 -0.72
C ALA A 177 10.92 -8.34 -1.24
N SER A 178 11.58 -9.06 -0.34
CA SER A 178 12.13 -10.37 -0.66
C SER A 178 11.02 -11.43 -0.75
N ASP A 179 11.33 -12.59 -1.33
CA ASP A 179 10.38 -13.71 -1.35
C ASP A 179 9.99 -14.13 0.09
N ALA A 180 10.91 -14.06 1.04
CA ALA A 180 10.64 -14.34 2.46
C ALA A 180 9.71 -13.29 3.10
N ASP A 181 9.85 -12.01 2.74
CA ASP A 181 8.94 -10.95 3.21
C ASP A 181 7.53 -11.18 2.69
N PHE A 182 7.42 -11.53 1.41
CA PHE A 182 6.13 -11.81 0.78
C PHE A 182 5.48 -13.08 1.34
N GLU A 183 6.27 -14.14 1.54
CA GLU A 183 5.79 -15.39 2.14
C GLU A 183 5.28 -15.17 3.56
N ARG A 184 5.98 -14.36 4.36
CA ARG A 184 5.52 -13.93 5.69
C ARG A 184 4.17 -13.22 5.60
N TYR A 185 4.01 -12.27 4.69
CA TYR A 185 2.77 -11.51 4.51
C TYR A 185 1.60 -12.41 4.11
N ALA A 186 1.77 -13.26 3.10
CA ALA A 186 0.77 -14.23 2.66
C ALA A 186 0.42 -15.24 3.77
N SER A 187 1.42 -15.68 4.55
CA SER A 187 1.21 -16.60 5.68
C SER A 187 0.39 -15.96 6.81
N HIS A 188 0.58 -14.68 7.08
CA HIS A 188 -0.24 -13.95 8.05
C HIS A 188 -1.72 -13.94 7.65
N HIS A 189 -2.04 -13.64 6.39
CA HIS A 189 -3.42 -13.68 5.89
C HIS A 189 -4.04 -15.06 6.06
N ARG A 190 -3.32 -16.10 5.63
CA ARG A 190 -3.78 -17.47 5.76
C ARG A 190 -4.01 -17.89 7.21
N HIS A 191 -3.07 -17.54 8.09
CA HIS A 191 -3.17 -17.86 9.52
C HIS A 191 -4.34 -17.14 10.20
N ALA A 192 -4.51 -15.83 9.93
CA ALA A 192 -5.58 -15.02 10.53
C ALA A 192 -6.97 -15.55 10.14
N THR A 193 -7.19 -15.86 8.86
CA THR A 193 -8.47 -16.39 8.39
C THR A 193 -8.78 -17.77 8.98
N LEU A 194 -7.81 -18.68 9.07
CA LEU A 194 -7.99 -19.98 9.72
C LEU A 194 -8.27 -19.87 11.21
N ARG A 195 -7.60 -18.95 11.90
CA ARG A 195 -7.83 -18.69 13.32
C ARG A 195 -9.22 -18.13 13.54
N TRP A 196 -9.62 -17.13 12.76
CA TRP A 196 -10.96 -16.55 12.82
C TRP A 196 -12.05 -17.61 12.61
N ALA A 197 -11.92 -18.47 11.60
CA ALA A 197 -12.88 -19.54 11.33
C ALA A 197 -13.00 -20.58 12.46
N ARG A 198 -11.93 -20.82 13.21
CA ARG A 198 -11.95 -21.68 14.43
C ARG A 198 -12.66 -21.02 15.59
N GLN A 199 -12.51 -19.70 15.72
CA GLN A 199 -13.14 -18.92 16.80
C GLN A 199 -14.62 -18.64 16.53
N HIS A 200 -15.07 -18.75 15.27
CA HIS A 200 -16.43 -18.48 14.83
C HIS A 200 -17.02 -19.69 14.06
N PRO A 201 -17.18 -20.87 14.72
CA PRO A 201 -17.57 -22.10 14.03
C PRO A 201 -18.95 -22.02 13.36
N ASP A 202 -19.86 -21.24 13.92
CA ASP A 202 -21.25 -21.12 13.46
C ASP A 202 -21.51 -19.81 12.69
N HIS A 203 -20.46 -19.06 12.32
CA HIS A 203 -20.62 -17.81 11.58
C HIS A 203 -21.11 -18.09 10.14
N PRO A 204 -22.13 -17.39 9.62
CA PRO A 204 -22.69 -17.65 8.30
C PRO A 204 -21.68 -17.53 7.16
N ASP A 205 -20.70 -16.62 7.26
CA ASP A 205 -19.68 -16.38 6.24
C ASP A 205 -18.43 -17.26 6.40
N ARG A 206 -18.41 -18.16 7.38
CA ARG A 206 -17.21 -18.94 7.73
C ARG A 206 -16.64 -19.72 6.55
N ASP A 207 -17.49 -20.42 5.83
CA ASP A 207 -17.06 -21.27 4.72
C ASP A 207 -16.57 -20.41 3.54
N GLU A 208 -17.24 -19.29 3.26
CA GLU A 208 -16.82 -18.36 2.22
C GLU A 208 -15.46 -17.71 2.55
N VAL A 209 -15.21 -17.32 3.80
CA VAL A 209 -13.90 -16.81 4.25
C VAL A 209 -12.82 -17.88 4.06
N LEU A 210 -13.11 -19.13 4.38
CA LEU A 210 -12.17 -20.24 4.18
C LEU A 210 -11.87 -20.49 2.71
N ASP A 211 -12.87 -20.42 1.85
CA ASP A 211 -12.72 -20.61 0.39
C ASP A 211 -11.88 -19.46 -0.20
N LYS A 212 -12.22 -18.20 0.06
CA LYS A 212 -11.41 -17.04 -0.36
C LYS A 212 -9.96 -17.14 0.13
N SER A 213 -9.78 -17.57 1.37
CA SER A 213 -8.43 -17.76 1.94
C SER A 213 -7.65 -18.89 1.25
N ARG A 214 -8.32 -19.96 0.84
CA ARG A 214 -7.71 -21.06 0.09
C ARG A 214 -7.32 -20.64 -1.31
N ASP A 215 -8.22 -19.95 -2.00
CA ASP A 215 -7.99 -19.43 -3.35
C ASP A 215 -6.85 -18.41 -3.36
N GLY A 216 -6.83 -17.50 -2.40
CA GLY A 216 -5.73 -16.51 -2.25
C GLY A 216 -4.38 -17.16 -1.98
N TRP A 217 -4.35 -18.22 -1.16
CA TRP A 217 -3.14 -18.99 -0.89
C TRP A 217 -2.64 -19.76 -2.12
N ASP A 218 -3.57 -20.40 -2.87
CA ASP A 218 -3.24 -21.10 -4.12
C ASP A 218 -2.74 -20.10 -5.19
N TYR A 219 -3.39 -18.94 -5.31
CA TYR A 219 -2.94 -17.86 -6.21
C TYR A 219 -1.56 -17.35 -5.84
N TYR A 220 -1.28 -17.17 -4.54
CA TYR A 220 0.05 -16.79 -4.07
C TYR A 220 1.10 -17.82 -4.52
N LEU A 221 0.87 -19.10 -4.26
CA LEU A 221 1.85 -20.15 -4.57
C LEU A 221 2.06 -20.35 -6.06
N ARG A 222 0.99 -20.27 -6.88
CA ARG A 222 1.06 -20.57 -8.32
C ARG A 222 1.43 -19.37 -9.17
N THR A 223 1.07 -18.17 -8.73
CA THR A 223 1.21 -16.95 -9.55
C THR A 223 2.14 -15.93 -8.91
N ILE A 224 1.85 -15.48 -7.70
CA ILE A 224 2.62 -14.40 -7.09
C ILE A 224 4.05 -14.85 -6.82
N ARG A 225 4.22 -15.93 -6.08
CA ARG A 225 5.55 -16.40 -5.65
C ARG A 225 6.53 -16.65 -6.81
N PRO A 226 6.18 -17.32 -7.90
CA PRO A 226 7.09 -17.55 -9.03
C PRO A 226 7.27 -16.35 -9.98
N MET A 227 6.25 -15.49 -10.14
CA MET A 227 6.21 -14.51 -11.22
C MET A 227 6.29 -13.07 -10.74
N LEU A 228 5.78 -12.78 -9.56
CA LEU A 228 5.60 -11.41 -9.09
C LEU A 228 6.49 -11.11 -7.89
N GLY A 229 6.96 -9.88 -7.81
CA GLY A 229 7.55 -9.25 -6.67
C GLY A 229 6.67 -8.10 -6.18
N TRP A 230 7.17 -7.39 -5.20
CA TRP A 230 6.61 -6.15 -4.71
C TRP A 230 7.70 -5.10 -4.63
N THR A 231 7.46 -3.95 -5.24
CA THR A 231 8.47 -2.89 -5.32
C THR A 231 7.85 -1.54 -4.96
N VAL A 232 8.54 -0.80 -4.12
CA VAL A 232 8.26 0.61 -3.82
C VAL A 232 9.29 1.46 -4.55
N LEU A 233 8.83 2.45 -5.30
CA LEU A 233 9.65 3.47 -5.94
C LEU A 233 9.48 4.81 -5.23
N VAL A 234 10.56 5.52 -5.03
CA VAL A 234 10.58 6.91 -4.54
C VAL A 234 10.99 7.81 -5.69
N GLY A 235 10.08 8.65 -6.16
CA GLY A 235 10.34 9.67 -7.18
C GLY A 235 10.38 11.06 -6.55
N LEU A 236 11.37 11.84 -6.89
CA LEU A 236 11.48 13.25 -6.49
C LEU A 236 10.96 14.11 -7.64
N LYS A 237 9.95 14.94 -7.36
CA LYS A 237 9.37 15.84 -8.35
C LYS A 237 10.24 17.08 -8.49
N ASP A 238 10.59 17.44 -9.75
CA ASP A 238 11.33 18.67 -10.07
C ASP A 238 10.52 19.95 -9.83
#